data_8f2c17b6cb6bd686e9393d4106102743
#
_entry.id   8f2c17b6cb6bd686e9393d4106102743
#
_cell.length_a   1.000
_cell.length_b   1.000
_cell.length_c   1.000
_cell.angle_alpha   90.00
_cell.angle_beta   90.00
_cell.angle_gamma   90.00
#
_symmetry.space_group_name_H-M   'P 1'
#
loop_
_entity.id
_entity.type
_entity.pdbx_description
1 polymer ?
#
loop_
_entity_poly.entity_id
_entity_poly.type
_entity_poly.pdbx_seq_one_letter_code
_entity_poly.pdbx_strand_id
1 'polypeptide(L)'
;ITVRAHPLKRLLDLLREDCRLTGTKEGCGEGECGACTVLVDGQAVNSCLVPVGQIAGAKIQTIEGLKGHHPLQQAFAEQGGAQCGICTPGMILAAVALGPRPTLDQVRTGLSGNLCRCTGYMGIYRSIQAAQEPKARVRRRRA
;
A
#
# COMPACT_ATOMS: atom_id res chain seq x y z
N ILE A 1 -3.63 6.39 -16.67
CA ILE A 1 -3.08 5.60 -17.79
C ILE A 1 -4.12 4.55 -18.17
N THR A 2 -4.42 4.39 -19.46
CA THR A 2 -5.23 3.27 -19.97
C THR A 2 -4.30 2.34 -20.73
N VAL A 3 -4.36 1.05 -20.41
CA VAL A 3 -3.45 0.05 -20.99
C VAL A 3 -4.27 -1.11 -21.57
N ARG A 4 -3.83 -1.65 -22.70
CA ARG A 4 -4.36 -2.89 -23.29
C ARG A 4 -3.41 -4.04 -22.96
N ALA A 5 -3.95 -5.14 -22.44
CA ALA A 5 -3.16 -6.32 -22.11
C ALA A 5 -3.95 -7.59 -22.39
N HIS A 6 -3.25 -8.74 -22.43
CA HIS A 6 -3.89 -10.02 -22.53
C HIS A 6 -4.75 -10.28 -21.28
N PRO A 7 -6.01 -10.72 -21.41
CA PRO A 7 -6.96 -10.81 -20.29
C PRO A 7 -6.47 -11.74 -19.16
N LEU A 8 -5.66 -12.74 -19.45
CA LEU A 8 -5.10 -13.66 -18.45
C LEU A 8 -3.76 -13.20 -17.86
N LYS A 9 -3.21 -12.04 -18.29
CA LYS A 9 -2.00 -11.48 -17.66
C LYS A 9 -2.33 -11.10 -16.22
N ARG A 10 -1.42 -11.41 -15.27
CA ARG A 10 -1.58 -10.97 -13.88
C ARG A 10 -1.52 -9.44 -13.80
N LEU A 11 -2.35 -8.83 -12.96
CA LEU A 11 -2.32 -7.39 -12.72
C LEU A 11 -0.94 -6.93 -12.25
N LEU A 12 -0.28 -7.71 -11.39
CA LEU A 12 1.08 -7.43 -10.91
C LEU A 12 2.07 -7.24 -12.06
N ASP A 13 2.06 -8.16 -13.04
CA ASP A 13 2.97 -8.10 -14.18
C ASP A 13 2.64 -6.92 -15.10
N LEU A 14 1.35 -6.66 -15.35
CA LEU A 14 0.91 -5.47 -16.08
C LEU A 14 1.45 -4.18 -15.45
N LEU A 15 1.29 -4.04 -14.13
CA LEU A 15 1.73 -2.85 -13.41
C LEU A 15 3.26 -2.68 -13.49
N ARG A 16 4.01 -3.74 -13.22
CA ARG A 16 5.46 -3.66 -13.11
C ARG A 16 6.18 -3.62 -14.45
N GLU A 17 5.71 -4.40 -15.42
CA GLU A 17 6.38 -4.57 -16.73
C GLU A 17 5.88 -3.56 -17.77
N ASP A 18 4.56 -3.52 -18.00
CA ASP A 18 4.01 -2.68 -19.08
C ASP A 18 3.86 -1.22 -18.63
N CYS A 19 3.35 -0.99 -17.39
CA CYS A 19 3.16 0.34 -16.85
C CYS A 19 4.42 0.93 -16.19
N ARG A 20 5.45 0.13 -15.94
CA ARG A 20 6.68 0.51 -15.21
C ARG A 20 6.44 1.03 -13.79
N LEU A 21 5.29 0.67 -13.18
CA LEU A 21 4.94 1.02 -11.81
C LEU A 21 5.54 -0.03 -10.84
N THR A 22 6.83 0.07 -10.61
CA THR A 22 7.61 -0.91 -9.85
C THR A 22 7.49 -0.77 -8.33
N GLY A 23 6.77 0.23 -7.83
CA GLY A 23 6.45 0.39 -6.42
C GLY A 23 5.63 -0.77 -5.86
N THR A 24 4.71 -1.35 -6.63
CA THR A 24 4.06 -2.61 -6.29
C THR A 24 5.08 -3.74 -6.31
N LYS A 25 5.24 -4.46 -5.19
CA LYS A 25 6.28 -5.47 -5.02
C LYS A 25 5.75 -6.90 -5.17
N GLU A 26 6.60 -7.80 -5.63
CA GLU A 26 6.35 -9.24 -5.60
C GLU A 26 7.13 -9.87 -4.45
N GLY A 27 6.43 -10.55 -3.56
CA GLY A 27 7.05 -11.34 -2.50
C GLY A 27 6.86 -12.83 -2.78
N CYS A 28 5.64 -13.36 -2.59
CA CYS A 28 5.35 -14.79 -2.78
C CYS A 28 4.83 -15.14 -4.19
N GLY A 29 4.11 -14.23 -4.85
CA GLY A 29 3.41 -14.50 -6.12
C GLY A 29 2.15 -15.37 -6.00
N GLU A 30 1.75 -15.75 -4.77
CA GLU A 30 0.74 -16.77 -4.45
C GLU A 30 -0.41 -16.21 -3.60
N GLY A 31 -0.49 -14.89 -3.41
CA GLY A 31 -1.57 -14.26 -2.65
C GLY A 31 -1.43 -14.25 -1.13
N GLU A 32 -0.32 -14.77 -0.57
CA GLU A 32 -0.15 -14.98 0.87
C GLU A 32 0.45 -13.76 1.60
N CYS A 33 1.41 -13.06 0.99
CA CYS A 33 2.24 -12.10 1.71
C CYS A 33 1.76 -10.65 1.63
N GLY A 34 0.87 -10.29 0.73
CA GLY A 34 0.33 -8.94 0.56
C GLY A 34 1.32 -7.86 0.08
N ALA A 35 2.57 -8.21 -0.28
CA ALA A 35 3.52 -7.24 -0.81
C ALA A 35 3.04 -6.57 -2.12
N CYS A 36 2.21 -7.28 -2.88
CA CYS A 36 1.62 -6.85 -4.14
C CYS A 36 0.25 -6.16 -3.99
N THR A 37 -0.18 -5.82 -2.78
CA THR A 37 -1.46 -5.16 -2.55
C THR A 37 -1.56 -3.87 -3.35
N VAL A 38 -2.67 -3.71 -4.07
CA VAL A 38 -3.11 -2.50 -4.76
C VAL A 38 -4.57 -2.22 -4.43
N LEU A 39 -5.08 -1.03 -4.77
CA LEU A 39 -6.51 -0.78 -4.65
C LEU A 39 -7.17 -0.91 -6.02
N VAL A 40 -8.21 -1.73 -6.10
CA VAL A 40 -9.13 -1.83 -7.24
C VAL A 40 -10.46 -1.27 -6.80
N ASP A 41 -10.87 -0.15 -7.39
CA ASP A 41 -12.08 0.59 -7.00
C ASP A 41 -12.14 0.88 -5.49
N GLY A 42 -10.97 1.16 -4.88
CA GLY A 42 -10.81 1.47 -3.47
C GLY A 42 -10.66 0.26 -2.54
N GLN A 43 -10.79 -0.96 -3.04
CA GLN A 43 -10.64 -2.19 -2.26
C GLN A 43 -9.22 -2.76 -2.38
N ALA A 44 -8.64 -3.18 -1.27
CA ALA A 44 -7.32 -3.80 -1.24
C ALA A 44 -7.37 -5.23 -1.80
N VAL A 45 -6.56 -5.50 -2.83
CA VAL A 45 -6.46 -6.81 -3.46
C VAL A 45 -5.01 -7.20 -3.71
N ASN A 46 -4.71 -8.50 -3.70
CA ASN A 46 -3.40 -9.05 -4.06
C ASN A 46 -3.28 -9.15 -5.58
N SER A 47 -2.57 -8.20 -6.20
CA SER A 47 -2.46 -8.08 -7.66
C SER A 47 -1.81 -9.30 -8.34
N CYS A 48 -1.08 -10.14 -7.63
CA CYS A 48 -0.52 -11.38 -8.15
C CYS A 48 -1.58 -12.45 -8.49
N LEU A 49 -2.79 -12.34 -7.91
CA LEU A 49 -3.89 -13.28 -8.14
C LEU A 49 -4.98 -12.75 -9.09
N VAL A 50 -4.89 -11.49 -9.52
CA VAL A 50 -5.93 -10.84 -10.31
C VAL A 50 -5.60 -10.91 -11.80
N PRO A 51 -6.35 -11.68 -12.61
CA PRO A 51 -6.28 -11.59 -14.07
C PRO A 51 -6.84 -10.24 -14.55
N VAL A 52 -6.13 -9.59 -15.47
CA VAL A 52 -6.50 -8.25 -15.97
C VAL A 52 -7.91 -8.22 -16.58
N GLY A 53 -8.34 -9.32 -17.19
CA GLY A 53 -9.68 -9.42 -17.78
C GLY A 53 -10.82 -9.28 -16.76
N GLN A 54 -10.59 -9.59 -15.47
CA GLN A 54 -11.62 -9.47 -14.42
C GLN A 54 -11.85 -8.02 -13.96
N ILE A 55 -10.92 -7.13 -14.25
CA ILE A 55 -10.93 -5.74 -13.78
C ILE A 55 -10.95 -4.73 -14.94
N ALA A 56 -11.44 -5.15 -16.11
CA ALA A 56 -11.57 -4.26 -17.24
C ALA A 56 -12.44 -3.04 -16.89
N GLY A 57 -11.93 -1.84 -17.08
CA GLY A 57 -12.61 -0.59 -16.73
C GLY A 57 -12.51 -0.17 -15.26
N ALA A 58 -11.96 -0.99 -14.37
CA ALA A 58 -11.78 -0.65 -12.96
C ALA A 58 -10.68 0.43 -12.77
N LYS A 59 -10.82 1.20 -11.71
CA LYS A 59 -9.81 2.17 -11.28
C LYS A 59 -8.77 1.51 -10.40
N ILE A 60 -7.54 1.41 -10.89
CA ILE A 60 -6.42 0.85 -10.14
C ILE A 60 -5.60 1.97 -9.51
N GLN A 61 -5.31 1.84 -8.21
CA GLN A 61 -4.42 2.74 -7.50
C GLN A 61 -3.26 1.97 -6.91
N THR A 62 -2.05 2.36 -7.29
CA THR A 62 -0.79 1.84 -6.75
C THR A 62 -0.16 2.84 -5.79
N ILE A 63 0.96 2.49 -5.18
CA ILE A 63 1.69 3.36 -4.23
C ILE A 63 2.15 4.67 -4.90
N GLU A 64 2.46 4.66 -6.18
CA GLU A 64 2.83 5.85 -6.95
C GLU A 64 1.66 6.86 -7.04
N GLY A 65 0.42 6.37 -7.00
CA GLY A 65 -0.77 7.22 -6.99
C GLY A 65 -0.91 8.09 -5.74
N LEU A 66 -0.20 7.76 -4.66
CA LEU A 66 -0.12 8.56 -3.43
C LEU A 66 0.91 9.70 -3.51
N LYS A 67 1.71 9.76 -4.59
CA LYS A 67 2.64 10.86 -4.95
C LYS A 67 3.68 11.23 -3.86
N GLY A 68 3.98 10.35 -2.93
CA GLY A 68 4.94 10.62 -1.84
C GLY A 68 4.45 11.58 -0.74
N HIS A 69 3.25 12.12 -0.85
CA HIS A 69 2.73 13.15 0.07
C HIS A 69 1.61 12.65 0.99
N HIS A 70 1.19 11.41 0.85
CA HIS A 70 0.15 10.84 1.72
C HIS A 70 0.67 10.75 3.17
N PRO A 71 -0.14 11.10 4.19
CA PRO A 71 0.27 11.06 5.61
C PRO A 71 0.88 9.72 6.03
N LEU A 72 0.33 8.60 5.55
CA LEU A 72 0.88 7.26 5.80
C LEU A 72 2.29 7.11 5.25
N GLN A 73 2.60 7.59 4.04
CA GLN A 73 3.96 7.47 3.46
C GLN A 73 4.98 8.21 4.33
N GLN A 74 4.63 9.40 4.80
CA GLN A 74 5.48 10.20 5.69
C GLN A 74 5.63 9.52 7.06
N ALA A 75 4.54 9.07 7.67
CA ALA A 75 4.57 8.42 8.96
C ALA A 75 5.38 7.11 8.94
N PHE A 76 5.30 6.31 7.87
CA PHE A 76 6.11 5.10 7.72
C PHE A 76 7.62 5.40 7.71
N ALA A 77 8.03 6.51 7.12
CA ALA A 77 9.43 6.96 7.14
C ALA A 77 9.85 7.50 8.53
N GLU A 78 8.97 8.28 9.18
CA GLU A 78 9.27 8.95 10.44
C GLU A 78 9.20 8.03 11.67
N GLN A 79 8.29 7.02 11.67
CA GLN A 79 8.01 6.15 12.82
C GLN A 79 8.66 4.76 12.74
N GLY A 80 9.52 4.53 11.74
CA GLY A 80 10.18 3.24 11.55
C GLY A 80 9.23 2.12 11.09
N GLY A 81 8.20 2.47 10.33
CA GLY A 81 7.27 1.51 9.73
C GLY A 81 7.86 0.72 8.56
N ALA A 82 9.03 1.13 8.06
CA ALA A 82 9.75 0.48 6.97
C ALA A 82 11.18 0.14 7.38
N GLN A 83 11.67 -1.04 6.93
CA GLN A 83 13.09 -1.43 7.01
C GLN A 83 13.58 -1.82 5.61
N CYS A 84 13.43 -3.09 5.18
CA CYS A 84 13.84 -3.48 3.82
C CYS A 84 12.96 -2.88 2.71
N GLY A 85 11.73 -2.46 3.02
CA GLY A 85 10.84 -1.77 2.09
C GLY A 85 9.96 -2.66 1.21
N ILE A 86 10.15 -3.99 1.19
CA ILE A 86 9.39 -4.91 0.29
C ILE A 86 7.90 -4.93 0.63
N CYS A 87 7.51 -5.04 1.88
CA CYS A 87 6.11 -5.05 2.28
C CYS A 87 5.50 -3.63 2.33
N THR A 88 6.31 -2.59 2.39
CA THR A 88 5.87 -1.22 2.71
C THR A 88 4.80 -0.67 1.77
N PRO A 89 4.91 -0.77 0.44
CA PRO A 89 3.86 -0.29 -0.46
C PRO A 89 2.52 -0.98 -0.24
N GLY A 90 2.54 -2.32 -0.09
CA GLY A 90 1.33 -3.10 0.18
C GLY A 90 0.71 -2.76 1.53
N MET A 91 1.51 -2.62 2.59
CA MET A 91 1.06 -2.20 3.92
C MET A 91 0.38 -0.83 3.90
N ILE A 92 0.97 0.14 3.20
CA ILE A 92 0.42 1.49 3.09
C ILE A 92 -0.93 1.46 2.35
N LEU A 93 -1.03 0.73 1.23
CA LEU A 93 -2.28 0.66 0.47
C LEU A 93 -3.37 -0.11 1.23
N ALA A 94 -3.03 -1.19 1.93
CA ALA A 94 -3.96 -1.87 2.81
C ALA A 94 -4.46 -0.94 3.93
N ALA A 95 -3.58 -0.13 4.52
CA ALA A 95 -3.98 0.87 5.52
C ALA A 95 -4.85 2.00 4.93
N VAL A 96 -4.59 2.42 3.69
CA VAL A 96 -5.46 3.40 2.98
C VAL A 96 -6.88 2.85 2.81
N ALA A 97 -7.02 1.56 2.49
CA ALA A 97 -8.33 0.91 2.33
C ALA A 97 -9.15 0.87 3.63
N LEU A 98 -8.51 0.93 4.80
CA LEU A 98 -9.21 0.98 6.10
C LEU A 98 -9.88 2.31 6.38
N GLY A 99 -9.58 3.34 5.59
CA GLY A 99 -10.13 4.68 5.78
C GLY A 99 -9.31 5.55 6.74
N PRO A 100 -9.86 6.73 7.12
CA PRO A 100 -9.05 7.80 7.72
C PRO A 100 -8.69 7.61 9.20
N ARG A 101 -9.44 6.83 9.96
CA ARG A 101 -9.24 6.67 11.41
C ARG A 101 -9.58 5.26 11.89
N PRO A 102 -8.88 4.23 11.41
CA PRO A 102 -9.12 2.87 11.88
C PRO A 102 -8.65 2.72 13.33
N THR A 103 -9.40 1.95 14.12
CA THR A 103 -8.95 1.52 15.45
C THR A 103 -7.77 0.56 15.33
N LEU A 104 -7.01 0.35 16.42
CA LEU A 104 -5.88 -0.57 16.40
C LEU A 104 -6.30 -1.99 16.01
N ASP A 105 -7.46 -2.45 16.45
CA ASP A 105 -7.96 -3.79 16.11
C ASP A 105 -8.37 -3.87 14.63
N GLN A 106 -8.96 -2.83 14.06
CA GLN A 106 -9.21 -2.74 12.63
C GLN A 106 -7.90 -2.76 11.83
N VAL A 107 -6.86 -2.08 12.31
CA VAL A 107 -5.52 -2.11 11.68
C VAL A 107 -4.94 -3.53 11.73
N ARG A 108 -4.97 -4.19 12.89
CA ARG A 108 -4.47 -5.56 13.05
C ARG A 108 -5.19 -6.54 12.12
N THR A 109 -6.52 -6.46 12.09
CA THR A 109 -7.34 -7.30 11.21
C THR A 109 -7.10 -6.98 9.74
N GLY A 110 -7.12 -5.70 9.37
CA GLY A 110 -6.98 -5.27 7.98
C GLY A 110 -5.59 -5.52 7.39
N LEU A 111 -4.55 -5.62 8.23
CA LEU A 111 -3.19 -5.95 7.81
C LEU A 111 -2.82 -7.43 7.99
N SER A 112 -3.75 -8.28 8.42
CA SER A 112 -3.44 -9.70 8.68
C SER A 112 -2.91 -10.45 7.46
N GLY A 113 -3.32 -10.05 6.25
CA GLY A 113 -2.81 -10.56 4.97
C GLY A 113 -1.55 -9.87 4.43
N ASN A 114 -0.98 -8.90 5.17
CA ASN A 114 0.23 -8.19 4.76
C ASN A 114 1.38 -8.54 5.70
N LEU A 115 2.31 -9.38 5.23
CA LEU A 115 3.38 -9.92 6.06
C LEU A 115 4.63 -9.04 6.06
N CYS A 116 5.20 -8.82 7.25
CA CYS A 116 6.49 -8.18 7.42
C CYS A 116 7.41 -9.04 8.28
N ARG A 117 8.60 -9.37 7.77
CA ARG A 117 9.61 -10.16 8.51
C ARG A 117 10.57 -9.30 9.32
N CYS A 118 10.62 -7.99 9.06
CA CYS A 118 11.66 -7.11 9.60
C CYS A 118 11.24 -6.36 10.87
N THR A 119 10.04 -5.75 10.87
CA THR A 119 9.68 -4.69 11.83
C THR A 119 9.05 -5.20 13.12
N GLY A 120 8.59 -6.46 13.18
CA GLY A 120 7.75 -6.96 14.26
C GLY A 120 6.42 -6.21 14.41
N TYR A 121 5.99 -5.49 13.36
CA TYR A 121 4.73 -4.74 13.22
C TYR A 121 4.57 -3.49 14.10
N MET A 122 5.29 -3.36 15.20
CA MET A 122 5.10 -2.22 16.12
C MET A 122 5.37 -0.87 15.46
N GLY A 123 6.41 -0.78 14.63
CA GLY A 123 6.70 0.42 13.83
C GLY A 123 5.57 0.72 12.82
N ILE A 124 5.01 -0.32 12.19
CA ILE A 124 3.91 -0.19 11.24
C ILE A 124 2.66 0.35 11.93
N TYR A 125 2.27 -0.23 13.08
CA TYR A 125 1.10 0.22 13.84
C TYR A 125 1.25 1.67 14.31
N ARG A 126 2.42 2.04 14.85
CA ARG A 126 2.72 3.43 15.22
C ARG A 126 2.62 4.38 14.04
N SER A 127 3.13 3.98 12.87
CA SER A 127 3.04 4.79 11.64
C SER A 127 1.60 5.06 11.24
N ILE A 128 0.73 4.03 11.30
CA ILE A 128 -0.67 4.19 10.94
C ILE A 128 -1.40 5.08 11.95
N GLN A 129 -1.13 4.91 13.25
CA GLN A 129 -1.70 5.76 14.28
C GLN A 129 -1.24 7.22 14.14
N ALA A 130 0.06 7.46 13.95
CA ALA A 130 0.61 8.80 13.76
C ALA A 130 0.05 9.51 12.52
N ALA A 131 -0.25 8.77 11.45
CA ALA A 131 -0.86 9.34 10.24
C ALA A 131 -2.30 9.84 10.44
N GLN A 132 -2.97 9.42 11.52
CA GLN A 132 -4.32 9.85 11.86
C GLN A 132 -4.35 11.16 12.66
N GLU A 133 -3.24 11.54 13.26
CA GLU A 133 -3.12 12.74 14.05
C GLU A 133 -3.04 13.97 13.13
N PRO A 134 -3.79 15.06 13.41
CA PRO A 134 -3.58 16.32 12.71
C PRO A 134 -2.14 16.77 12.96
N LYS A 135 -1.34 16.93 11.89
CA LYS A 135 0.02 17.48 12.05
C LYS A 135 -0.08 18.80 12.81
N ALA A 136 0.47 18.85 14.03
CA ALA A 136 0.64 20.08 14.77
C ALA A 136 1.38 21.06 13.84
N ARG A 137 0.76 22.24 13.57
CA ARG A 137 1.40 23.28 12.77
C ARG A 137 2.69 23.65 13.49
N VAL A 138 3.82 23.23 12.95
CA VAL A 138 5.14 23.70 13.39
C VAL A 138 5.12 25.21 13.16
N ARG A 139 4.89 25.98 14.23
CA ARG A 139 5.11 27.43 14.23
C ARG A 139 6.60 27.63 13.94
N ARG A 140 6.94 27.94 12.69
CA ARG A 140 8.26 28.48 12.37
C ARG A 140 8.46 29.71 13.27
N ARG A 141 9.28 29.57 14.30
CA ARG A 141 9.81 30.75 15.01
C ARG A 141 10.60 31.52 13.95
N ARG A 142 10.09 32.68 13.58
CA ARG A 142 10.89 33.66 12.84
C ARG A 142 11.96 34.11 13.83
N ALA A 143 13.22 33.89 13.49
CA ALA A 143 14.35 34.52 14.11
C ALA A 143 14.45 35.96 13.62
#